data_ee3e77c178b6c0ce29c7886b7cf4f913
#
_entry.id   ee3e77c178b6c0ce29c7886b7cf4f913
#
_cell.length_a   1.000
_cell.length_b   1.000
_cell.length_c   1.000
_cell.angle_alpha   90.00
_cell.angle_beta   90.00
_cell.angle_gamma   90.00
#
_symmetry.space_group_name_H-M   'P 1'
#
loop_
_entity.id
_entity.type
_entity.pdbx_description
1 polymer ?
#
loop_
_entity_poly.entity_id
_entity_poly.type
_entity_poly.pdbx_seq_one_letter_code
_entity_poly.pdbx_strand_id
1 'polypeptide(L)'
;MRLFLVYFVILNILFSISAMAEKPYHHVYENGKFKKFRNYQGAPERNKNFKWSYKKFREAKKNINVIVPKDFVVPRKTVLENLEKYKNEDFILWINHASFIIKLGSTTIVTDLITAPNAGPLFLGPRRYTPPALELDQLPKIDLWLNSHLHYDHLSISDIRNFPYKSAKVLVPLNNGSYFKKNNFKDIKELDWFDTVQINKDLSITLTPSQHWNKRSALPFGPGATDKALWGSFLIDYKDIKIFFACDTGYSNIYKMMGKKFDGI
;
A
#
# COMPACT_ATOMS: atom_id res chain seq x y z
N MET A 1 -19.18 53.68 17.52
CA MET A 1 -17.92 52.88 17.68
C MET A 1 -18.15 51.43 18.08
N ARG A 2 -19.10 51.09 18.97
CA ARG A 2 -19.34 49.67 19.36
C ARG A 2 -19.97 48.79 18.27
N LEU A 3 -20.82 49.33 17.40
CA LEU A 3 -21.48 48.55 16.34
C LEU A 3 -20.50 48.09 15.22
N PHE A 4 -19.53 48.95 14.88
CA PHE A 4 -18.51 48.61 13.85
C PHE A 4 -17.58 47.46 14.30
N LEU A 5 -17.28 47.40 15.58
CA LEU A 5 -16.41 46.34 16.15
C LEU A 5 -17.07 44.98 16.14
N VAL A 6 -18.39 44.92 16.37
CA VAL A 6 -19.17 43.67 16.33
C VAL A 6 -19.28 43.12 14.92
N TYR A 7 -19.48 43.97 13.92
CA TYR A 7 -19.50 43.54 12.53
C TYR A 7 -18.15 43.02 12.02
N PHE A 8 -17.05 43.65 12.49
CA PHE A 8 -15.71 43.20 12.10
C PHE A 8 -15.32 41.86 12.75
N VAL A 9 -15.76 41.61 13.97
CA VAL A 9 -15.54 40.32 14.67
C VAL A 9 -16.40 39.21 14.03
N ILE A 10 -17.67 39.51 13.71
CA ILE A 10 -18.56 38.52 13.04
C ILE A 10 -18.05 38.21 11.63
N LEU A 11 -17.57 39.20 10.87
CA LEU A 11 -17.02 38.99 9.53
C LEU A 11 -15.75 38.15 9.58
N ASN A 12 -14.86 38.37 10.57
CA ASN A 12 -13.65 37.56 10.75
C ASN A 12 -13.96 36.14 11.23
N ILE A 13 -15.01 35.94 12.05
CA ILE A 13 -15.46 34.60 12.46
C ILE A 13 -16.07 33.88 11.26
N LEU A 14 -16.87 34.56 10.42
CA LEU A 14 -17.41 33.96 9.21
C LEU A 14 -16.33 33.67 8.14
N PHE A 15 -15.31 34.51 8.04
CA PHE A 15 -14.14 34.23 7.17
C PHE A 15 -13.27 33.10 7.73
N SER A 16 -13.13 32.98 9.05
CA SER A 16 -12.40 31.87 9.68
C SER A 16 -13.16 30.54 9.59
N ILE A 17 -14.48 30.56 9.56
CA ILE A 17 -15.32 29.36 9.35
C ILE A 17 -15.34 28.94 7.87
N SER A 18 -15.26 29.91 6.94
CA SER A 18 -15.17 29.62 5.50
C SER A 18 -13.78 29.12 5.05
N ALA A 19 -12.74 29.29 5.87
CA ALA A 19 -11.38 28.81 5.58
C ALA A 19 -11.11 27.36 6.08
N MET A 20 -12.05 26.75 6.79
CA MET A 20 -12.15 25.29 6.92
C MET A 20 -13.04 24.72 5.82
N ALA A 21 -12.75 25.07 4.55
CA ALA A 21 -13.25 24.29 3.43
C ALA A 21 -12.71 22.88 3.66
N GLU A 22 -13.62 21.93 3.98
CA GLU A 22 -13.30 20.51 4.00
C GLU A 22 -12.46 20.23 2.75
N LYS A 23 -11.26 19.67 2.93
CA LYS A 23 -10.51 19.14 1.80
C LYS A 23 -11.49 18.30 1.02
N PRO A 24 -11.71 18.55 -0.28
CA PRO A 24 -12.60 17.69 -1.05
C PRO A 24 -11.99 16.29 -0.98
N TYR A 25 -12.61 15.42 -0.20
CA TYR A 25 -12.18 14.04 -0.12
C TYR A 25 -12.27 13.45 -1.53
N HIS A 26 -11.18 12.91 -2.00
CA HIS A 26 -11.12 12.31 -3.32
C HIS A 26 -11.80 10.93 -3.34
N HIS A 27 -11.93 10.29 -2.19
CA HIS A 27 -12.70 9.06 -2.02
C HIS A 27 -14.19 9.36 -1.78
N VAL A 28 -15.01 8.39 -2.11
CA VAL A 28 -16.43 8.39 -1.72
C VAL A 28 -16.60 7.36 -0.60
N TYR A 29 -17.04 7.83 0.59
CA TYR A 29 -17.32 6.97 1.74
C TYR A 29 -18.83 6.95 2.00
N GLU A 30 -19.47 5.82 1.79
CA GLU A 30 -20.91 5.69 1.88
C GLU A 30 -21.29 4.37 2.55
N ASN A 31 -22.26 4.41 3.46
CA ASN A 31 -22.70 3.24 4.23
C ASN A 31 -21.54 2.49 4.92
N GLY A 32 -20.57 3.21 5.47
CA GLY A 32 -19.41 2.65 6.16
C GLY A 32 -18.39 1.96 5.24
N LYS A 33 -18.39 2.26 3.93
CA LYS A 33 -17.48 1.65 2.94
C LYS A 33 -16.95 2.69 1.97
N PHE A 34 -15.70 2.51 1.57
CA PHE A 34 -15.10 3.25 0.47
C PHE A 34 -15.64 2.72 -0.87
N LYS A 35 -15.87 3.61 -1.81
CA LYS A 35 -16.25 3.28 -3.17
C LYS A 35 -15.06 3.38 -4.10
N LYS A 36 -15.15 2.68 -5.22
CA LYS A 36 -14.17 2.80 -6.31
C LYS A 36 -14.15 4.23 -6.83
N PHE A 37 -12.94 4.69 -7.17
CA PHE A 37 -12.74 6.03 -7.69
C PHE A 37 -13.48 6.19 -9.02
N ARG A 38 -14.56 6.96 -9.03
CA ARG A 38 -15.47 7.24 -10.17
C ARG A 38 -15.95 5.97 -10.91
N ASN A 39 -16.97 6.09 -11.74
CA ASN A 39 -17.47 4.96 -12.55
C ASN A 39 -16.47 4.61 -13.65
N TYR A 40 -15.67 3.58 -13.42
CA TYR A 40 -14.75 3.05 -14.43
C TYR A 40 -15.54 2.24 -15.46
N GLN A 41 -15.61 2.75 -16.66
CA GLN A 41 -16.05 1.95 -17.79
C GLN A 41 -14.96 0.90 -18.08
N GLY A 42 -15.33 -0.37 -18.12
CA GLY A 42 -14.46 -1.46 -18.53
C GLY A 42 -14.04 -2.48 -17.46
N ALA A 43 -14.39 -2.29 -16.19
CA ALA A 43 -14.25 -3.40 -15.24
C ALA A 43 -15.36 -4.42 -15.54
N PRO A 44 -15.05 -5.68 -15.88
CA PRO A 44 -16.09 -6.70 -16.00
C PRO A 44 -16.85 -6.80 -14.68
N GLU A 45 -18.18 -6.91 -14.77
CA GLU A 45 -19.00 -7.18 -13.57
C GLU A 45 -18.39 -8.37 -12.84
N ARG A 46 -18.17 -8.19 -11.53
CA ARG A 46 -17.65 -9.25 -10.67
C ARG A 46 -18.57 -10.47 -10.82
N ASN A 47 -18.06 -11.51 -11.47
CA ASN A 47 -18.81 -12.73 -11.69
C ASN A 47 -19.23 -13.30 -10.33
N LYS A 48 -20.49 -13.16 -9.96
CA LYS A 48 -21.07 -13.57 -8.67
C LYS A 48 -21.13 -15.09 -8.51
N ASN A 49 -20.53 -15.85 -9.42
CA ASN A 49 -20.67 -17.29 -9.49
C ASN A 49 -19.72 -17.98 -8.48
N PHE A 50 -20.20 -18.15 -7.24
CA PHE A 50 -19.50 -18.90 -6.18
C PHE A 50 -19.04 -20.29 -6.65
N LYS A 51 -19.85 -20.99 -7.48
CA LYS A 51 -19.49 -22.30 -8.05
C LYS A 51 -18.23 -22.25 -8.93
N TRP A 52 -18.06 -21.18 -9.72
CA TRP A 52 -16.87 -20.99 -10.55
C TRP A 52 -15.62 -20.72 -9.68
N SER A 53 -15.73 -19.88 -8.68
CA SER A 53 -14.63 -19.58 -7.75
C SER A 53 -14.21 -20.82 -6.97
N TYR A 54 -15.15 -21.66 -6.52
CA TYR A 54 -14.87 -22.90 -5.81
C TYR A 54 -14.24 -23.96 -6.72
N LYS A 55 -14.71 -24.08 -7.98
CA LYS A 55 -14.12 -24.95 -8.99
C LYS A 55 -12.66 -24.56 -9.27
N LYS A 56 -12.39 -23.27 -9.50
CA LYS A 56 -11.04 -22.74 -9.72
C LYS A 56 -10.13 -22.96 -8.51
N PHE A 57 -10.62 -22.76 -7.31
CA PHE A 57 -9.88 -23.05 -6.08
C PHE A 57 -9.50 -24.54 -5.98
N ARG A 58 -10.42 -25.45 -6.30
CA ARG A 58 -10.14 -26.89 -6.32
C ARG A 58 -9.16 -27.29 -7.41
N GLU A 59 -9.27 -26.71 -8.61
CA GLU A 59 -8.33 -26.93 -9.72
C GLU A 59 -6.94 -26.42 -9.36
N ALA A 60 -6.83 -25.22 -8.81
CA ALA A 60 -5.58 -24.64 -8.32
C ALA A 60 -4.93 -25.56 -7.25
N LYS A 61 -5.72 -26.10 -6.32
CA LYS A 61 -5.23 -27.01 -5.28
C LYS A 61 -4.74 -28.36 -5.82
N LYS A 62 -5.27 -28.83 -6.96
CA LYS A 62 -4.82 -30.06 -7.62
C LYS A 62 -3.50 -29.88 -8.41
N ASN A 63 -3.24 -28.66 -8.89
CA ASN A 63 -2.10 -28.34 -9.75
C ASN A 63 -0.87 -27.82 -9.00
N ILE A 64 -0.77 -28.03 -7.68
CA ILE A 64 0.27 -27.45 -6.81
C ILE A 64 1.64 -28.20 -6.90
N ASN A 65 1.88 -29.00 -7.90
CA ASN A 65 3.25 -29.47 -8.18
C ASN A 65 3.97 -28.45 -9.08
N VAL A 66 4.07 -27.19 -8.64
CA VAL A 66 4.89 -26.19 -9.33
C VAL A 66 6.35 -26.56 -9.10
N ILE A 67 7.02 -27.05 -10.14
CA ILE A 67 8.46 -27.25 -10.12
C ILE A 67 9.10 -25.88 -10.37
N VAL A 68 9.72 -25.32 -9.34
CA VAL A 68 10.51 -24.11 -9.47
C VAL A 68 11.86 -24.49 -10.08
N PRO A 69 12.28 -23.92 -11.23
CA PRO A 69 13.60 -24.17 -11.80
C PRO A 69 14.72 -23.82 -10.79
N LYS A 70 15.83 -24.57 -10.81
CA LYS A 70 16.93 -24.39 -9.82
C LYS A 70 17.48 -22.96 -9.82
N ASP A 71 17.55 -22.33 -11.00
CA ASP A 71 18.16 -20.99 -11.14
C ASP A 71 17.11 -19.85 -11.15
N PHE A 72 15.87 -20.17 -10.81
CA PHE A 72 14.79 -19.16 -10.76
C PHE A 72 14.94 -18.17 -9.61
N VAL A 73 15.52 -18.59 -8.50
CA VAL A 73 15.72 -17.76 -7.31
C VAL A 73 17.20 -17.42 -7.17
N VAL A 74 17.51 -16.14 -7.10
CA VAL A 74 18.87 -15.67 -6.79
C VAL A 74 19.25 -16.16 -5.39
N PRO A 75 20.42 -16.83 -5.22
CA PRO A 75 20.87 -17.30 -3.92
C PRO A 75 20.92 -16.15 -2.89
N ARG A 76 20.40 -16.37 -1.68
CA ARG A 76 20.37 -15.36 -0.62
C ARG A 76 21.72 -14.74 -0.32
N LYS A 77 22.78 -15.55 -0.36
CA LYS A 77 24.17 -15.08 -0.21
C LYS A 77 24.49 -13.97 -1.22
N THR A 78 24.15 -14.19 -2.50
CA THR A 78 24.36 -13.21 -3.57
C THR A 78 23.53 -11.94 -3.36
N VAL A 79 22.29 -12.07 -2.83
CA VAL A 79 21.46 -10.91 -2.49
C VAL A 79 22.12 -10.06 -1.41
N LEU A 80 22.65 -10.70 -0.34
CA LEU A 80 23.33 -10.01 0.75
C LEU A 80 24.64 -9.35 0.29
N GLU A 81 25.44 -10.05 -0.54
CA GLU A 81 26.66 -9.49 -1.14
C GLU A 81 26.33 -8.26 -2.02
N ASN A 82 25.26 -8.31 -2.80
CA ASN A 82 24.82 -7.19 -3.61
C ASN A 82 24.31 -6.01 -2.74
N LEU A 83 23.58 -6.27 -1.66
CA LEU A 83 23.16 -5.22 -0.73
C LEU A 83 24.35 -4.49 -0.13
N GLU A 84 25.39 -5.21 0.28
CA GLU A 84 26.62 -4.59 0.79
C GLU A 84 27.38 -3.81 -0.29
N LYS A 85 27.49 -4.39 -1.48
CA LYS A 85 28.15 -3.77 -2.64
C LYS A 85 27.51 -2.43 -3.03
N TYR A 86 26.18 -2.40 -3.09
CA TYR A 86 25.40 -1.25 -3.58
C TYR A 86 24.82 -0.39 -2.45
N LYS A 87 25.24 -0.57 -1.21
CA LYS A 87 24.66 0.13 -0.04
C LYS A 87 24.68 1.66 -0.11
N ASN A 88 25.57 2.24 -0.91
CA ASN A 88 25.70 3.69 -1.10
C ASN A 88 25.04 4.18 -2.38
N GLU A 89 24.44 3.31 -3.18
CA GLU A 89 23.79 3.62 -4.45
C GLU A 89 22.27 3.58 -4.32
N ASP A 90 21.58 4.19 -5.26
CA ASP A 90 20.14 4.03 -5.43
C ASP A 90 19.87 2.68 -6.07
N PHE A 91 18.94 1.91 -5.52
CA PHE A 91 18.59 0.58 -6.05
C PHE A 91 17.14 0.20 -5.78
N ILE A 92 16.66 -0.78 -6.54
CA ILE A 92 15.41 -1.50 -6.28
C ILE A 92 15.73 -2.99 -6.15
N LEU A 93 15.35 -3.58 -5.02
CA LEU A 93 15.46 -5.01 -4.75
C LEU A 93 14.06 -5.61 -4.64
N TRP A 94 13.74 -6.60 -5.45
CA TRP A 94 12.52 -7.38 -5.31
C TRP A 94 12.68 -8.48 -4.26
N ILE A 95 11.89 -8.43 -3.21
CA ILE A 95 11.88 -9.45 -2.16
C ILE A 95 11.01 -10.64 -2.60
N ASN A 96 9.79 -10.37 -3.00
CA ASN A 96 8.80 -11.30 -3.52
C ASN A 96 7.47 -10.57 -3.77
N HIS A 97 6.52 -11.18 -4.51
CA HIS A 97 5.18 -10.67 -4.77
C HIS A 97 5.19 -9.15 -5.02
N ALA A 98 4.55 -8.35 -4.18
CA ALA A 98 4.57 -6.88 -4.22
C ALA A 98 5.55 -6.24 -3.22
N SER A 99 6.44 -7.04 -2.62
CA SER A 99 7.42 -6.56 -1.63
C SER A 99 8.72 -6.15 -2.31
N PHE A 100 9.08 -4.88 -2.21
CA PHE A 100 10.32 -4.31 -2.72
C PHE A 100 11.05 -3.54 -1.63
N ILE A 101 12.38 -3.51 -1.68
CA ILE A 101 13.20 -2.49 -1.04
C ILE A 101 13.64 -1.51 -2.11
N ILE A 102 13.39 -0.24 -1.87
CA ILE A 102 13.75 0.86 -2.78
C ILE A 102 14.61 1.83 -1.99
N LYS A 103 15.87 1.96 -2.36
CA LYS A 103 16.79 2.93 -1.76
C LYS A 103 16.94 4.11 -2.69
N LEU A 104 16.69 5.31 -2.17
CA LEU A 104 16.78 6.59 -2.88
C LEU A 104 17.52 7.59 -1.99
N GLY A 105 18.76 7.88 -2.34
CA GLY A 105 19.66 8.66 -1.49
C GLY A 105 19.82 8.07 -0.11
N SER A 106 19.47 8.83 0.93
CA SER A 106 19.54 8.39 2.33
C SER A 106 18.28 7.67 2.82
N THR A 107 17.23 7.54 2.01
CA THR A 107 15.95 6.95 2.42
C THR A 107 15.79 5.55 1.86
N THR A 108 15.53 4.59 2.72
CA THR A 108 15.21 3.22 2.35
C THR A 108 13.73 2.93 2.59
N ILE A 109 13.03 2.58 1.53
CA ILE A 109 11.59 2.33 1.50
C ILE A 109 11.35 0.83 1.39
N VAL A 110 10.35 0.31 2.11
CA VAL A 110 9.80 -1.03 1.86
C VAL A 110 8.34 -0.91 1.43
N THR A 111 7.93 -1.72 0.44
CA THR A 111 6.54 -1.79 -0.02
C THR A 111 5.93 -3.13 0.36
N ASP A 112 4.66 -3.15 0.77
CA ASP A 112 3.81 -4.34 1.00
C ASP A 112 4.58 -5.57 1.50
N LEU A 113 5.34 -5.40 2.59
CA LEU A 113 6.30 -6.39 3.06
C LEU A 113 5.63 -7.67 3.55
N ILE A 114 5.93 -8.77 2.89
CA ILE A 114 5.51 -10.11 3.25
C ILE A 114 6.72 -11.07 3.20
N THR A 115 7.17 -11.53 4.35
CA THR A 115 8.14 -12.65 4.45
C THR A 115 7.45 -13.93 4.91
N ALA A 116 6.26 -13.81 5.50
CA ALA A 116 5.45 -14.95 5.97
C ALA A 116 5.23 -16.01 4.88
N PRO A 117 5.23 -17.31 5.24
CA PRO A 117 5.13 -18.40 4.27
C PRO A 117 3.74 -18.54 3.61
N ASN A 118 2.71 -17.96 4.20
CA ASN A 118 1.33 -18.07 3.74
C ASN A 118 0.64 -16.71 3.68
N ALA A 119 -0.17 -16.51 2.64
CA ALA A 119 -1.04 -15.35 2.49
C ALA A 119 -2.43 -15.65 3.08
N GLY A 120 -2.55 -15.61 4.41
CA GLY A 120 -3.81 -15.89 5.10
C GLY A 120 -3.71 -15.68 6.60
N PRO A 121 -4.85 -15.79 7.32
CA PRO A 121 -4.84 -15.72 8.77
C PRO A 121 -4.14 -16.95 9.36
N LEU A 122 -3.37 -16.75 10.42
CA LEU A 122 -2.56 -17.78 11.08
C LEU A 122 -1.59 -18.45 10.09
N PHE A 123 -1.77 -19.73 9.82
CA PHE A 123 -1.00 -20.54 8.86
C PHE A 123 -1.86 -20.99 7.66
N LEU A 124 -3.04 -20.39 7.49
CA LEU A 124 -3.98 -20.72 6.42
C LEU A 124 -3.74 -19.82 5.19
N GLY A 125 -4.31 -20.21 4.07
CA GLY A 125 -4.20 -19.50 2.81
C GLY A 125 -3.12 -20.05 1.86
N PRO A 126 -2.96 -19.46 0.68
CA PRO A 126 -1.96 -19.88 -0.29
C PRO A 126 -0.55 -19.81 0.28
N ARG A 127 0.21 -20.88 0.05
CA ARG A 127 1.62 -20.92 0.42
C ARG A 127 2.47 -20.39 -0.75
N ARG A 128 3.56 -19.68 -0.42
CA ARG A 128 4.50 -19.24 -1.45
C ARG A 128 5.25 -20.40 -2.08
N TYR A 129 5.64 -20.27 -3.33
CA TYR A 129 6.40 -21.29 -4.06
C TYR A 129 7.92 -21.15 -3.84
N THR A 130 8.38 -19.92 -3.60
CA THR A 130 9.80 -19.60 -3.40
C THR A 130 10.00 -18.88 -2.07
N PRO A 131 11.16 -19.01 -1.40
CA PRO A 131 11.47 -18.19 -0.23
C PRO A 131 11.55 -16.72 -0.63
N PRO A 132 11.36 -15.77 0.33
CA PRO A 132 11.66 -14.37 0.08
C PRO A 132 13.17 -14.18 -0.13
N ALA A 133 13.55 -13.14 -0.89
CA ALA A 133 14.96 -12.82 -1.10
C ALA A 133 15.70 -12.52 0.22
N LEU A 134 15.00 -11.92 1.18
CA LEU A 134 15.47 -11.60 2.53
C LEU A 134 14.43 -11.97 3.58
N GLU A 135 14.89 -12.41 4.74
CA GLU A 135 14.08 -12.51 5.97
C GLU A 135 14.09 -11.17 6.72
N LEU A 136 13.23 -11.02 7.73
CA LEU A 136 13.07 -9.75 8.46
C LEU A 136 14.35 -9.27 9.15
N ASP A 137 15.14 -10.19 9.68
CA ASP A 137 16.40 -9.92 10.36
C ASP A 137 17.56 -9.58 9.41
N GLN A 138 17.37 -9.80 8.12
CA GLN A 138 18.34 -9.51 7.06
C GLN A 138 18.04 -8.19 6.32
N LEU A 139 16.92 -7.54 6.65
CA LEU A 139 16.56 -6.27 6.02
C LEU A 139 17.57 -5.18 6.39
N PRO A 140 17.99 -4.32 5.44
CA PRO A 140 18.69 -3.10 5.77
C PRO A 140 17.80 -2.21 6.65
N LYS A 141 18.38 -1.17 7.26
CA LYS A 141 17.57 -0.18 7.98
C LYS A 141 16.49 0.39 7.06
N ILE A 142 15.24 0.27 7.47
CA ILE A 142 14.08 0.81 6.74
C ILE A 142 13.64 2.12 7.41
N ASP A 143 13.51 3.17 6.62
CA ASP A 143 13.08 4.49 7.06
C ASP A 143 11.59 4.73 6.78
N LEU A 144 11.04 4.09 5.72
CA LEU A 144 9.67 4.28 5.27
C LEU A 144 9.02 2.96 4.85
N TRP A 145 7.81 2.68 5.35
CA TRP A 145 6.98 1.56 4.92
C TRP A 145 5.75 2.08 4.18
N LEU A 146 5.59 1.69 2.92
CA LEU A 146 4.39 1.92 2.12
C LEU A 146 3.56 0.64 2.10
N ASN A 147 2.32 0.69 2.55
CA ASN A 147 1.41 -0.45 2.45
C ASN A 147 0.13 -0.04 1.71
N SER A 148 -0.15 -0.72 0.63
CA SER A 148 -1.17 -0.34 -0.35
C SER A 148 -2.59 -0.69 0.09
N HIS A 149 -2.79 -1.84 0.75
CA HIS A 149 -4.10 -2.31 1.20
C HIS A 149 -3.98 -3.50 2.17
N LEU A 150 -5.10 -4.07 2.62
CA LEU A 150 -5.16 -5.04 3.71
C LEU A 150 -5.26 -6.51 3.27
N HIS A 151 -5.16 -6.86 2.00
CA HIS A 151 -5.15 -8.26 1.61
C HIS A 151 -3.99 -9.01 2.27
N TYR A 152 -4.13 -10.32 2.43
CA TYR A 152 -3.18 -11.11 3.22
C TYR A 152 -1.81 -11.28 2.56
N ASP A 153 -1.73 -11.12 1.25
CA ASP A 153 -0.53 -11.13 0.44
C ASP A 153 0.16 -9.76 0.32
N HIS A 154 -0.42 -8.71 0.94
CA HIS A 154 0.13 -7.36 1.01
C HIS A 154 0.35 -6.86 2.45
N LEU A 155 -0.30 -7.48 3.44
CA LEU A 155 -0.14 -7.12 4.84
C LEU A 155 -0.13 -8.37 5.72
N SER A 156 1.03 -8.71 6.28
CA SER A 156 1.22 -9.79 7.24
C SER A 156 1.33 -9.23 8.66
N ILE A 157 0.44 -9.70 9.56
CA ILE A 157 0.48 -9.29 10.98
C ILE A 157 1.74 -9.82 11.66
N SER A 158 2.21 -11.02 11.30
CA SER A 158 3.47 -11.56 11.84
C SER A 158 4.66 -10.69 11.45
N ASP A 159 4.71 -10.23 10.19
CA ASP A 159 5.80 -9.39 9.72
C ASP A 159 5.74 -8.00 10.37
N ILE A 160 4.56 -7.38 10.46
CA ILE A 160 4.39 -6.12 11.19
C ILE A 160 4.85 -6.27 12.65
N ARG A 161 4.45 -7.36 13.33
CA ARG A 161 4.80 -7.62 14.75
C ARG A 161 6.30 -7.76 14.95
N ASN A 162 6.96 -8.50 14.08
CA ASN A 162 8.38 -8.86 14.21
C ASN A 162 9.31 -7.92 13.45
N PHE A 163 8.78 -6.89 12.78
CA PHE A 163 9.58 -5.93 12.03
C PHE A 163 10.58 -5.20 12.95
N PRO A 164 11.86 -5.17 12.61
CA PRO A 164 12.91 -4.66 13.51
C PRO A 164 12.92 -3.12 13.64
N TYR A 165 12.44 -2.39 12.62
CA TYR A 165 12.56 -0.93 12.55
C TYR A 165 11.25 -0.21 12.87
N LYS A 166 10.77 -0.30 14.13
CA LYS A 166 9.49 0.30 14.56
C LYS A 166 9.43 1.83 14.53
N SER A 167 10.60 2.48 14.36
CA SER A 167 10.70 3.93 14.15
C SER A 167 10.47 4.35 12.70
N ALA A 168 10.38 3.40 11.77
CA ALA A 168 10.06 3.71 10.38
C ALA A 168 8.72 4.45 10.28
N LYS A 169 8.67 5.48 9.43
CA LYS A 169 7.42 6.14 9.06
C LYS A 169 6.57 5.16 8.23
N VAL A 170 5.28 5.11 8.52
CA VAL A 170 4.32 4.26 7.78
C VAL A 170 3.34 5.15 7.03
N LEU A 171 3.24 4.97 5.72
CA LEU A 171 2.21 5.59 4.89
C LEU A 171 1.25 4.52 4.40
N VAL A 172 -0.03 4.72 4.70
CA VAL A 172 -1.09 3.77 4.39
C VAL A 172 -2.34 4.51 3.93
N PRO A 173 -3.22 3.90 3.14
CA PRO A 173 -4.54 4.47 2.86
C PRO A 173 -5.41 4.58 4.13
N LEU A 174 -6.43 5.43 4.10
CA LEU A 174 -7.37 5.65 5.21
C LEU A 174 -7.90 4.34 5.81
N ASN A 175 -8.00 4.28 7.12
CA ASN A 175 -8.46 3.16 7.94
C ASN A 175 -7.55 1.90 7.90
N ASN A 176 -6.29 2.03 7.46
CA ASN A 176 -5.31 0.93 7.48
C ASN A 176 -4.33 1.02 8.67
N GLY A 177 -4.11 2.20 9.22
CA GLY A 177 -3.04 2.49 10.21
C GLY A 177 -3.19 1.74 11.53
N SER A 178 -4.40 1.32 11.89
CA SER A 178 -4.67 0.62 13.17
C SER A 178 -3.87 -0.69 13.32
N TYR A 179 -3.54 -1.37 12.23
CA TYR A 179 -2.72 -2.59 12.25
C TYR A 179 -1.29 -2.31 12.67
N PHE A 180 -0.72 -1.21 12.21
CA PHE A 180 0.62 -0.76 12.57
C PHE A 180 0.66 -0.20 13.99
N LYS A 181 -0.33 0.64 14.36
CA LYS A 181 -0.45 1.22 15.70
C LYS A 181 -0.49 0.14 16.80
N LYS A 182 -1.28 -0.93 16.61
CA LYS A 182 -1.36 -2.08 17.52
C LYS A 182 -0.07 -2.87 17.65
N ASN A 183 0.89 -2.68 16.74
CA ASN A 183 2.19 -3.34 16.70
C ASN A 183 3.36 -2.37 16.94
N ASN A 184 3.12 -1.30 17.71
CA ASN A 184 4.10 -0.36 18.26
C ASN A 184 4.78 0.59 17.25
N PHE A 185 4.27 0.75 16.04
CA PHE A 185 4.68 1.86 15.18
C PHE A 185 4.12 3.18 15.72
N LYS A 186 4.92 4.25 15.70
CA LYS A 186 4.58 5.57 16.26
C LYS A 186 4.30 6.61 15.18
N ASP A 187 5.04 6.57 14.08
CA ASP A 187 4.91 7.51 12.97
C ASP A 187 4.08 6.88 11.84
N ILE A 188 2.77 7.03 11.93
CA ILE A 188 1.81 6.48 10.97
C ILE A 188 1.01 7.63 10.40
N LYS A 189 0.97 7.74 9.07
CA LYS A 189 0.12 8.69 8.36
C LYS A 189 -0.82 7.95 7.42
N GLU A 190 -2.11 8.14 7.63
CA GLU A 190 -3.17 7.69 6.74
C GLU A 190 -3.41 8.73 5.65
N LEU A 191 -3.56 8.26 4.41
CA LEU A 191 -3.69 9.10 3.22
C LEU A 191 -4.99 8.82 2.49
N ASP A 192 -5.58 9.87 1.94
CA ASP A 192 -6.60 9.78 0.90
C ASP A 192 -5.93 9.76 -0.48
N TRP A 193 -6.66 9.36 -1.53
CA TRP A 193 -6.16 9.45 -2.89
C TRP A 193 -5.75 10.88 -3.25
N PHE A 194 -4.61 11.00 -3.89
CA PHE A 194 -3.93 12.23 -4.26
C PHE A 194 -3.33 13.04 -3.11
N ASP A 195 -3.41 12.53 -1.86
CA ASP A 195 -2.61 13.10 -0.79
C ASP A 195 -1.13 12.83 -1.04
N THR A 196 -0.32 13.88 -0.87
CA THR A 196 1.14 13.84 -1.01
C THR A 196 1.81 14.10 0.34
N VAL A 197 2.87 13.37 0.62
CA VAL A 197 3.73 13.56 1.78
C VAL A 197 5.13 13.85 1.31
N GLN A 198 5.66 15.02 1.68
CA GLN A 198 7.08 15.32 1.51
C GLN A 198 7.86 14.55 2.57
N ILE A 199 8.79 13.69 2.16
CA ILE A 199 9.66 12.93 3.05
C ILE A 199 10.93 13.73 3.36
N ASN A 200 11.54 14.28 2.34
CA ASN A 200 12.67 15.22 2.43
C ASN A 200 12.64 16.17 1.21
N LYS A 201 13.64 17.01 1.04
CA LYS A 201 13.68 18.00 -0.05
C LYS A 201 13.57 17.40 -1.45
N ASP A 202 14.04 16.18 -1.64
CA ASP A 202 14.17 15.51 -2.94
C ASP A 202 13.13 14.37 -3.14
N LEU A 203 12.43 13.94 -2.09
CA LEU A 203 11.54 12.78 -2.12
C LEU A 203 10.14 13.10 -1.62
N SER A 204 9.15 12.85 -2.43
CA SER A 204 7.74 12.88 -2.05
C SER A 204 7.01 11.59 -2.41
N ILE A 205 5.95 11.29 -1.64
CA ILE A 205 5.11 10.09 -1.82
C ILE A 205 3.66 10.53 -1.98
N THR A 206 3.03 10.13 -3.06
CA THR A 206 1.60 10.39 -3.30
C THR A 206 0.83 9.08 -3.32
N LEU A 207 -0.24 8.97 -2.52
CA LEU A 207 -1.20 7.88 -2.67
C LEU A 207 -2.08 8.14 -3.89
N THR A 208 -2.18 7.18 -4.78
CA THR A 208 -3.00 7.28 -5.99
C THR A 208 -4.08 6.20 -6.00
N PRO A 209 -5.24 6.45 -6.65
CA PRO A 209 -6.27 5.44 -6.77
C PRO A 209 -5.81 4.24 -7.61
N SER A 210 -6.30 3.04 -7.26
CA SER A 210 -6.15 1.83 -8.07
C SER A 210 -7.49 1.15 -8.33
N GLN A 211 -7.59 0.40 -9.43
CA GLN A 211 -8.79 -0.38 -9.76
C GLN A 211 -8.76 -1.70 -8.98
N HIS A 212 -9.05 -1.60 -7.69
CA HIS A 212 -8.98 -2.71 -6.75
C HIS A 212 -10.11 -2.65 -5.72
N TRP A 213 -9.96 -3.32 -4.62
CA TRP A 213 -10.87 -3.39 -3.47
C TRP A 213 -10.08 -3.79 -2.23
N ASN A 214 -10.68 -3.65 -1.05
CA ASN A 214 -10.03 -4.00 0.20
C ASN A 214 -10.89 -4.97 1.01
N LYS A 215 -10.27 -5.99 1.60
CA LYS A 215 -10.95 -6.90 2.51
C LYS A 215 -9.95 -7.52 3.47
N ARG A 216 -10.31 -7.53 4.75
CA ARG A 216 -9.64 -8.34 5.76
C ARG A 216 -10.66 -8.91 6.73
N SER A 217 -10.49 -10.18 7.09
CA SER A 217 -11.31 -10.87 8.08
C SER A 217 -10.41 -11.46 9.16
N ALA A 218 -10.88 -11.50 10.40
CA ALA A 218 -10.17 -12.20 11.47
C ALA A 218 -10.25 -13.74 11.29
N LEU A 219 -11.26 -14.23 10.57
CA LEU A 219 -11.48 -15.65 10.30
C LEU A 219 -11.36 -15.94 8.80
N PRO A 220 -10.86 -17.12 8.40
CA PRO A 220 -10.61 -17.48 6.99
C PRO A 220 -11.82 -17.31 6.08
N PHE A 221 -13.02 -17.58 6.58
CA PHE A 221 -14.28 -17.53 5.82
C PHE A 221 -15.31 -16.61 6.46
N GLY A 222 -14.91 -15.82 7.46
CA GLY A 222 -15.79 -14.88 8.14
C GLY A 222 -16.25 -13.73 7.24
N PRO A 223 -17.35 -13.05 7.62
CA PRO A 223 -17.78 -11.81 6.98
C PRO A 223 -16.66 -10.77 7.16
N GLY A 224 -15.81 -10.62 6.16
CA GLY A 224 -14.74 -9.64 6.19
C GLY A 224 -15.27 -8.22 6.05
N ALA A 225 -14.53 -7.28 6.61
CA ALA A 225 -14.76 -5.85 6.43
C ALA A 225 -14.38 -5.44 4.99
N THR A 226 -15.22 -5.81 4.01
CA THR A 226 -15.00 -5.43 2.61
C THR A 226 -15.16 -3.93 2.47
N ASP A 227 -14.14 -3.27 1.89
CA ASP A 227 -14.09 -1.84 1.58
C ASP A 227 -14.31 -0.89 2.77
N LYS A 228 -14.09 -1.36 4.01
CA LYS A 228 -14.08 -0.52 5.21
C LYS A 228 -12.77 0.26 5.41
N ALA A 229 -11.74 -0.09 4.68
CA ALA A 229 -10.48 0.61 4.59
C ALA A 229 -10.18 0.93 3.12
N LEU A 230 -9.56 2.07 2.87
CA LEU A 230 -9.18 2.51 1.53
C LEU A 230 -8.02 1.66 1.01
N TRP A 231 -7.78 1.69 -0.29
CA TRP A 231 -6.67 1.05 -1.00
C TRP A 231 -6.09 2.00 -2.03
N GLY A 232 -4.89 1.73 -2.51
CA GLY A 232 -4.29 2.56 -3.55
C GLY A 232 -2.93 2.07 -4.00
N SER A 233 -2.40 2.77 -4.99
CA SER A 233 -1.03 2.66 -5.48
C SER A 233 -0.21 3.83 -4.94
N PHE A 234 1.11 3.80 -5.06
CA PHE A 234 1.96 4.90 -4.66
C PHE A 234 2.80 5.42 -5.82
N LEU A 235 2.81 6.74 -5.98
CA LEU A 235 3.81 7.43 -6.77
C LEU A 235 4.92 7.88 -5.84
N ILE A 236 6.14 7.44 -6.11
CA ILE A 236 7.38 7.82 -5.45
C ILE A 236 8.09 8.77 -6.40
N ASP A 237 8.18 10.04 -6.03
CA ASP A 237 8.79 11.10 -6.84
C ASP A 237 10.10 11.52 -6.18
N TYR A 238 11.22 11.23 -6.82
CA TYR A 238 12.57 11.48 -6.30
C TYR A 238 13.42 12.16 -7.36
N LYS A 239 13.71 13.45 -7.16
CA LYS A 239 14.45 14.28 -8.13
C LYS A 239 13.78 14.22 -9.52
N ASP A 240 14.48 13.67 -10.51
CA ASP A 240 14.03 13.43 -11.88
C ASP A 240 13.49 12.00 -12.13
N ILE A 241 13.44 11.17 -11.07
CA ILE A 241 12.98 9.77 -11.13
C ILE A 241 11.56 9.66 -10.56
N LYS A 242 10.65 9.09 -11.32
CA LYS A 242 9.32 8.71 -10.87
C LYS A 242 9.17 7.18 -10.87
N ILE A 243 8.88 6.61 -9.71
CA ILE A 243 8.60 5.18 -9.56
C ILE A 243 7.12 5.03 -9.22
N PHE A 244 6.40 4.30 -10.06
CA PHE A 244 5.00 3.99 -9.81
C PHE A 244 4.86 2.56 -9.25
N PHE A 245 4.61 2.47 -7.95
CA PHE A 245 4.25 1.22 -7.30
C PHE A 245 2.76 0.97 -7.49
N ALA A 246 2.41 0.26 -8.57
CA ALA A 246 1.03 0.00 -8.97
C ALA A 246 0.29 -0.89 -7.98
N CYS A 247 1.01 -1.77 -7.26
CA CYS A 247 0.40 -2.75 -6.37
C CYS A 247 -0.64 -3.62 -7.13
N ASP A 248 -1.74 -4.00 -6.47
CA ASP A 248 -2.83 -4.73 -7.09
C ASP A 248 -3.80 -3.79 -7.79
N THR A 249 -3.95 -3.99 -9.08
CA THR A 249 -4.89 -3.21 -9.87
C THR A 249 -5.38 -3.95 -11.11
N GLY A 250 -6.65 -3.72 -11.46
CA GLY A 250 -7.17 -4.08 -12.78
C GLY A 250 -6.89 -2.98 -13.80
N TYR A 251 -7.08 -3.32 -15.08
CA TYR A 251 -7.03 -2.33 -16.15
C TYR A 251 -8.08 -1.23 -15.95
N SER A 252 -7.70 0.05 -16.10
CA SER A 252 -8.59 1.19 -15.91
C SER A 252 -8.09 2.44 -16.61
N ASN A 253 -9.01 3.28 -17.07
CA ASN A 253 -8.72 4.59 -17.63
C ASN A 253 -8.09 5.57 -16.63
N ILE A 254 -8.05 5.21 -15.34
CA ILE A 254 -7.42 6.03 -14.29
C ILE A 254 -5.93 6.25 -14.59
N TYR A 255 -5.23 5.26 -15.17
CA TYR A 255 -3.81 5.38 -15.48
C TYR A 255 -3.54 6.41 -16.56
N LYS A 256 -4.44 6.53 -17.56
CA LYS A 256 -4.38 7.61 -18.54
C LYS A 256 -4.56 8.99 -17.90
N MET A 257 -5.45 9.08 -16.91
CA MET A 257 -5.66 10.31 -16.14
C MET A 257 -4.43 10.64 -15.28
N MET A 258 -3.86 9.63 -14.61
CA MET A 258 -2.67 9.80 -13.78
C MET A 258 -1.44 10.21 -14.60
N GLY A 259 -1.22 9.57 -15.76
CA GLY A 259 -0.17 9.96 -16.70
C GLY A 259 -0.23 11.42 -17.12
N LYS A 260 -1.46 11.95 -17.32
CA LYS A 260 -1.68 13.37 -17.59
C LYS A 260 -1.45 14.27 -16.37
N LYS A 261 -1.82 13.79 -15.16
CA LYS A 261 -1.72 14.58 -13.92
C LYS A 261 -0.29 14.68 -13.41
N PHE A 262 0.49 13.64 -13.55
CA PHE A 262 1.81 13.52 -12.93
C PHE A 262 2.96 13.49 -13.93
N ASP A 263 2.75 13.94 -15.14
CA ASP A 263 3.73 14.03 -16.22
C ASP A 263 4.86 12.97 -16.16
N GLY A 264 4.90 12.07 -17.14
CA GLY A 264 5.94 11.04 -17.23
C GLY A 264 5.69 9.71 -16.48
N ILE A 265 4.44 9.48 -16.00
CA ILE A 265 4.06 8.13 -15.55
C ILE A 265 3.40 7.35 -16.69
#